data_7f89d8271753b20c0607b956ce9ee80f
#
_entry.id   7f89d8271753b20c0607b956ce9ee80f
#
_cell.length_a   1.000
_cell.length_b   1.000
_cell.length_c   1.000
_cell.angle_alpha   90.00
_cell.angle_beta   90.00
_cell.angle_gamma   90.00
#
_symmetry.space_group_name_H-M   'P 1'
#
loop_
_entity.id
_entity.type
_entity.pdbx_description
1 polymer ?
#
loop_
_entity_poly.entity_id
_entity_poly.type
_entity_poly.pdbx_seq_one_letter_code
_entity_poly.pdbx_strand_id
1 'polypeptide(L)'
;MKKFILFALLFTSTTQLFAQTTNATKQVQKDINKVLKFTNDNYNMGNIPYGKPTEFVVTIENISAAPITLNNVQVSCGCTTPKFQANAVIAPGQKTTVTLGFNGASIGNFTKSATIFLSDNLIKTVNFSGVGVQQ
;
A
#
# COMPACT_ATOMS: atom_id res chain seq x y z
N MET A 1 31.07 -10.98 79.54
CA MET A 1 30.08 -9.96 79.28
C MET A 1 30.29 -9.41 77.89
N LYS A 2 29.69 -9.96 76.92
CA LYS A 2 29.80 -9.46 75.55
C LYS A 2 28.38 -9.44 74.99
N LYS A 3 27.85 -8.23 74.85
CA LYS A 3 26.54 -7.99 74.24
C LYS A 3 26.68 -8.03 72.73
N PHE A 4 26.13 -9.06 72.08
CA PHE A 4 25.99 -9.10 70.65
C PHE A 4 24.69 -8.41 70.26
N ILE A 5 24.81 -7.27 69.62
CA ILE A 5 23.69 -6.58 69.00
C ILE A 5 23.54 -7.13 67.60
N LEU A 6 22.45 -7.90 67.40
CA LEU A 6 22.06 -8.43 66.11
C LEU A 6 21.33 -7.32 65.31
N PHE A 7 22.00 -6.77 64.33
CA PHE A 7 21.43 -5.77 63.43
C PHE A 7 20.70 -6.52 62.30
N ALA A 8 19.38 -6.66 62.40
CA ALA A 8 18.56 -7.21 61.34
C ALA A 8 18.35 -6.13 60.27
N LEU A 9 19.04 -6.28 59.15
CA LEU A 9 18.81 -5.48 57.95
C LEU A 9 17.58 -6.02 57.23
N LEU A 10 16.44 -5.30 57.40
CA LEU A 10 15.27 -5.51 56.55
C LEU A 10 15.55 -4.99 55.16
N PHE A 11 15.80 -5.92 54.21
CA PHE A 11 15.82 -5.62 52.80
C PHE A 11 14.39 -5.50 52.31
N THR A 12 13.85 -4.29 52.24
CA THR A 12 12.59 -4.00 51.52
C THR A 12 12.93 -3.92 50.04
N SER A 13 12.71 -5.01 49.29
CA SER A 13 12.81 -5.01 47.84
C SER A 13 11.55 -4.31 47.31
N THR A 14 11.69 -3.05 46.97
CA THR A 14 10.68 -2.33 46.16
C THR A 14 10.78 -2.81 44.73
N THR A 15 9.91 -3.74 44.34
CA THR A 15 9.65 -4.07 42.92
C THR A 15 9.01 -2.85 42.27
N GLN A 16 9.82 -2.09 41.56
CA GLN A 16 9.31 -1.07 40.62
C GLN A 16 8.70 -1.78 39.42
N LEU A 17 7.36 -1.84 39.39
CA LEU A 17 6.61 -2.17 38.19
C LEU A 17 6.82 -1.00 37.22
N PHE A 18 7.71 -1.17 36.25
CA PHE A 18 7.73 -0.31 35.08
C PHE A 18 6.47 -0.63 34.27
N ALA A 19 5.42 0.14 34.47
CA ALA A 19 4.30 0.20 33.55
C ALA A 19 4.86 0.76 32.23
N GLN A 20 5.18 -0.12 31.30
CA GLN A 20 5.46 0.26 29.91
C GLN A 20 4.11 0.71 29.33
N THR A 21 3.89 2.01 29.40
CA THR A 21 2.82 2.62 28.59
C THR A 21 3.24 2.49 27.14
N THR A 22 2.80 1.41 26.51
CA THR A 22 2.86 1.30 25.05
C THR A 22 1.89 2.33 24.51
N ASN A 23 2.37 3.55 24.29
CA ASN A 23 1.72 4.51 23.42
C ASN A 23 1.78 3.90 22.01
N ALA A 24 0.86 3.00 21.71
CA ALA A 24 0.51 2.69 20.35
C ALA A 24 -0.02 3.99 19.76
N THR A 25 0.87 4.75 19.14
CA THR A 25 0.51 5.88 18.29
C THR A 25 -0.36 5.27 17.20
N LYS A 26 -1.68 5.35 17.38
CA LYS A 26 -2.66 5.00 16.37
C LYS A 26 -2.38 5.96 15.22
N GLN A 27 -1.56 5.51 14.26
CA GLN A 27 -1.35 6.24 13.03
C GLN A 27 -2.73 6.36 12.40
N VAL A 28 -3.27 7.57 12.42
CA VAL A 28 -4.49 7.89 11.69
C VAL A 28 -4.12 7.74 10.22
N GLN A 29 -4.34 6.55 9.69
CA GLN A 29 -4.13 6.28 8.27
C GLN A 29 -5.13 7.17 7.52
N LYS A 30 -4.61 8.16 6.85
CA LYS A 30 -5.38 9.10 6.04
C LYS A 30 -6.17 8.28 5.01
N ASP A 31 -7.49 8.46 5.00
CA ASP A 31 -8.35 7.74 4.05
C ASP A 31 -8.02 8.20 2.62
N ILE A 32 -7.44 7.30 1.85
CA ILE A 32 -6.96 7.57 0.49
C ILE A 32 -8.09 8.10 -0.42
N ASN A 33 -9.32 7.65 -0.21
CA ASN A 33 -10.47 8.06 -1.03
C ASN A 33 -10.95 9.50 -0.74
N LYS A 34 -10.50 10.09 0.38
CA LYS A 34 -10.75 11.50 0.70
C LYS A 34 -9.74 12.46 0.09
N VAL A 35 -8.64 11.96 -0.41
CA VAL A 35 -7.53 12.76 -0.94
C VAL A 35 -7.23 12.48 -2.40
N LEU A 36 -7.54 11.28 -2.88
CA LEU A 36 -7.32 10.86 -4.25
C LEU A 36 -8.57 10.18 -4.82
N LYS A 37 -8.87 10.47 -6.06
CA LYS A 37 -9.87 9.77 -6.85
C LYS A 37 -9.18 8.91 -7.90
N PHE A 38 -9.57 7.64 -7.96
CA PHE A 38 -9.05 6.67 -8.90
C PHE A 38 -10.10 6.34 -9.96
N THR A 39 -9.66 6.17 -11.19
CA THR A 39 -10.49 5.67 -12.29
C THR A 39 -9.85 4.42 -12.86
N ASN A 40 -10.63 3.37 -13.10
CA ASN A 40 -10.19 2.03 -13.53
C ASN A 40 -9.33 1.28 -12.49
N ASP A 41 -9.53 1.53 -11.21
CA ASP A 41 -8.85 0.82 -10.13
C ASP A 41 -9.39 -0.62 -9.89
N ASN A 42 -10.45 -0.98 -10.58
CA ASN A 42 -10.97 -2.35 -10.69
C ASN A 42 -11.46 -2.57 -12.13
N TYR A 43 -10.53 -2.94 -13.01
CA TYR A 43 -10.77 -2.97 -14.45
C TYR A 43 -11.01 -4.38 -14.99
N ASN A 44 -12.06 -4.56 -15.78
CA ASN A 44 -12.31 -5.79 -16.50
C ASN A 44 -11.82 -5.66 -17.95
N MET A 45 -10.80 -6.44 -18.28
CA MET A 45 -10.18 -6.46 -19.62
C MET A 45 -10.99 -7.26 -20.65
N GLY A 46 -12.03 -7.98 -20.21
CA GLY A 46 -12.84 -8.85 -21.08
C GLY A 46 -12.08 -10.09 -21.55
N ASN A 47 -12.38 -10.55 -22.77
CA ASN A 47 -11.74 -11.70 -23.39
C ASN A 47 -10.43 -11.27 -24.07
N ILE A 48 -9.33 -11.89 -23.67
CA ILE A 48 -7.99 -11.61 -24.19
C ILE A 48 -7.47 -12.87 -24.89
N PRO A 49 -7.15 -12.81 -26.18
CA PRO A 49 -6.50 -13.92 -26.88
C PRO A 49 -5.15 -14.26 -26.21
N TYR A 50 -4.90 -15.54 -26.01
CA TYR A 50 -3.65 -16.01 -25.39
C TYR A 50 -2.41 -15.45 -26.11
N GLY A 51 -1.46 -14.93 -25.34
CA GLY A 51 -0.24 -14.33 -25.85
C GLY A 51 -0.40 -12.94 -26.47
N LYS A 52 -1.62 -12.35 -26.46
CA LYS A 52 -1.84 -11.00 -26.97
C LYS A 52 -1.70 -9.95 -25.87
N PRO A 53 -0.67 -9.10 -25.89
CA PRO A 53 -0.52 -8.03 -24.92
C PRO A 53 -1.69 -7.04 -24.97
N THR A 54 -2.16 -6.61 -23.80
CA THR A 54 -3.25 -5.65 -23.66
C THR A 54 -2.89 -4.66 -22.55
N GLU A 55 -3.21 -3.39 -22.73
CA GLU A 55 -2.92 -2.34 -21.76
C GLU A 55 -4.20 -1.61 -21.35
N PHE A 56 -4.22 -1.07 -20.14
CA PHE A 56 -5.26 -0.13 -19.69
C PHE A 56 -4.64 0.96 -18.82
N VAL A 57 -5.37 2.06 -18.65
CA VAL A 57 -4.89 3.24 -17.93
C VAL A 57 -5.68 3.44 -16.66
N VAL A 58 -4.96 3.56 -15.54
CA VAL A 58 -5.50 4.01 -14.27
C VAL A 58 -5.21 5.50 -14.14
N THR A 59 -6.24 6.29 -13.92
CA THR A 59 -6.10 7.73 -13.67
C THR A 59 -6.17 8.01 -12.18
N ILE A 60 -5.26 8.83 -11.69
CA ILE A 60 -5.17 9.28 -10.29
C ILE A 60 -5.36 10.80 -10.29
N GLU A 61 -6.39 11.27 -9.63
CA GLU A 61 -6.71 12.69 -9.46
C GLU A 61 -6.53 13.11 -8.01
N ASN A 62 -5.79 14.18 -7.77
CA ASN A 62 -5.63 14.74 -6.43
C ASN A 62 -6.81 15.67 -6.12
N ILE A 63 -7.71 15.22 -5.24
CA ILE A 63 -8.88 15.97 -4.78
C ILE A 63 -8.65 16.65 -3.43
N SER A 64 -7.43 16.59 -2.91
CA SER A 64 -7.03 17.26 -1.66
C SER A 64 -6.47 18.67 -1.91
N ALA A 65 -6.23 19.40 -0.83
CA ALA A 65 -5.64 20.75 -0.88
C ALA A 65 -4.10 20.74 -0.86
N ALA A 66 -3.45 19.58 -0.74
CA ALA A 66 -2.00 19.44 -0.67
C ALA A 66 -1.46 18.58 -1.83
N PRO A 67 -0.23 18.83 -2.33
CA PRO A 67 0.38 17.99 -3.35
C PRO A 67 0.64 16.57 -2.82
N ILE A 68 0.48 15.57 -3.68
CA ILE A 68 0.74 14.15 -3.39
C ILE A 68 1.70 13.63 -4.46
N THR A 69 2.71 12.86 -4.04
CA THR A 69 3.71 12.30 -4.95
C THR A 69 3.42 10.83 -5.23
N LEU A 70 3.46 10.44 -6.50
CA LEU A 70 3.45 9.05 -6.93
C LEU A 70 4.87 8.49 -6.83
N ASN A 71 5.13 7.65 -5.83
CA ASN A 71 6.47 7.16 -5.54
C ASN A 71 6.84 5.92 -6.37
N ASN A 72 5.97 4.92 -6.38
CA ASN A 72 6.25 3.64 -7.04
C ASN A 72 4.97 2.89 -7.39
N VAL A 73 5.09 1.92 -8.32
CA VAL A 73 4.05 0.95 -8.66
C VAL A 73 4.65 -0.44 -8.68
N GLN A 74 4.12 -1.35 -7.87
CA GLN A 74 4.54 -2.74 -7.82
C GLN A 74 3.44 -3.64 -8.37
N VAL A 75 3.81 -4.66 -9.10
CA VAL A 75 2.88 -5.62 -9.71
C VAL A 75 2.95 -6.97 -9.03
N SER A 76 1.84 -7.71 -9.01
CA SER A 76 1.74 -9.02 -8.36
C SER A 76 2.42 -10.14 -9.14
N CYS A 77 2.74 -9.96 -10.41
CA CYS A 77 3.42 -10.96 -11.24
C CYS A 77 4.25 -10.31 -12.35
N GLY A 78 5.26 -11.03 -12.86
CA GLY A 78 6.06 -10.60 -14.01
C GLY A 78 5.29 -10.58 -15.35
N CYS A 79 4.01 -10.96 -15.34
CA CYS A 79 3.11 -10.89 -16.49
C CYS A 79 2.50 -9.50 -16.70
N THR A 80 2.74 -8.58 -15.76
CA THR A 80 2.23 -7.20 -15.76
C THR A 80 3.39 -6.21 -15.80
N THR A 81 3.32 -5.23 -16.69
CA THR A 81 4.32 -4.18 -16.81
C THR A 81 3.69 -2.83 -16.49
N PRO A 82 4.12 -2.16 -15.40
CA PRO A 82 3.65 -0.83 -15.09
C PRO A 82 4.47 0.22 -15.87
N LYS A 83 3.77 1.21 -16.44
CA LYS A 83 4.36 2.40 -17.03
C LYS A 83 3.84 3.63 -16.31
N PHE A 84 4.70 4.34 -15.63
CA PHE A 84 4.36 5.53 -14.84
C PHE A 84 5.59 6.44 -14.69
N GLN A 85 5.36 7.67 -14.30
CA GLN A 85 6.44 8.61 -13.96
C GLN A 85 6.70 8.51 -12.45
N ALA A 86 7.82 7.93 -12.06
CA ALA A 86 8.24 7.87 -10.67
C ALA A 86 8.50 9.28 -10.13
N ASN A 87 8.12 9.50 -8.86
CA ASN A 87 8.21 10.78 -8.16
C ASN A 87 7.42 11.93 -8.83
N ALA A 88 6.42 11.61 -9.63
CA ALA A 88 5.51 12.60 -10.18
C ALA A 88 4.71 13.27 -9.07
N VAL A 89 4.78 14.60 -9.01
CA VAL A 89 4.00 15.40 -8.06
C VAL A 89 2.65 15.71 -8.68
N ILE A 90 1.58 15.29 -7.99
CA ILE A 90 0.21 15.55 -8.37
C ILE A 90 -0.28 16.74 -7.53
N ALA A 91 -0.29 17.93 -8.11
CA ALA A 91 -0.77 19.13 -7.45
C ALA A 91 -2.29 19.05 -7.18
N PRO A 92 -2.85 19.83 -6.24
CA PRO A 92 -4.28 19.87 -6.01
C PRO A 92 -5.07 20.11 -7.30
N GLY A 93 -6.07 19.24 -7.57
CA GLY A 93 -6.89 19.28 -8.79
C GLY A 93 -6.23 18.72 -10.05
N GLN A 94 -4.96 18.29 -9.98
CA GLN A 94 -4.24 17.70 -11.11
C GLN A 94 -4.39 16.17 -11.15
N LYS A 95 -4.07 15.60 -12.31
CA LYS A 95 -4.15 14.16 -12.60
C LYS A 95 -2.81 13.62 -13.06
N THR A 96 -2.57 12.34 -12.74
CA THR A 96 -1.51 11.55 -13.35
C THR A 96 -2.06 10.19 -13.78
N THR A 97 -1.31 9.45 -14.57
CA THR A 97 -1.73 8.15 -15.08
C THR A 97 -0.71 7.07 -14.78
N VAL A 98 -1.21 5.87 -14.56
CA VAL A 98 -0.43 4.62 -14.51
C VAL A 98 -1.00 3.70 -15.58
N THR A 99 -0.20 3.32 -16.57
CA THR A 99 -0.59 2.33 -17.57
C THR A 99 -0.12 0.96 -17.10
N LEU A 100 -1.03 -0.01 -17.05
CA LEU A 100 -0.75 -1.39 -16.71
C LEU A 100 -0.87 -2.27 -17.94
N GLY A 101 0.23 -2.86 -18.36
CA GLY A 101 0.30 -3.79 -19.48
C GLY A 101 0.26 -5.24 -19.00
N PHE A 102 -0.62 -6.04 -19.56
CA PHE A 102 -0.70 -7.48 -19.33
C PHE A 102 -0.25 -8.22 -20.60
N ASN A 103 0.64 -9.20 -20.46
CA ASN A 103 1.23 -9.91 -21.60
C ASN A 103 0.32 -10.98 -22.27
N GLY A 104 -0.88 -11.18 -21.71
CA GLY A 104 -1.83 -12.17 -22.21
C GLY A 104 -1.51 -13.63 -21.87
N ALA A 105 -0.52 -13.90 -21.04
CA ALA A 105 -0.07 -15.26 -20.73
C ALA A 105 -0.95 -15.98 -19.68
N SER A 106 -2.27 -15.89 -19.82
CA SER A 106 -3.22 -16.62 -18.98
C SER A 106 -4.32 -17.24 -19.85
N ILE A 107 -4.73 -18.46 -19.52
CA ILE A 107 -5.89 -19.13 -20.09
C ILE A 107 -6.96 -19.26 -19.01
N GLY A 108 -8.23 -19.02 -19.37
CA GLY A 108 -9.33 -18.99 -18.41
C GLY A 108 -9.39 -17.69 -17.60
N ASN A 109 -10.18 -17.71 -16.55
CA ASN A 109 -10.35 -16.54 -15.68
C ASN A 109 -9.05 -16.18 -14.98
N PHE A 110 -8.71 -14.91 -14.97
CA PHE A 110 -7.58 -14.38 -14.22
C PHE A 110 -7.95 -13.11 -13.46
N THR A 111 -7.30 -12.92 -12.32
CA THR A 111 -7.30 -11.66 -11.56
C THR A 111 -5.86 -11.34 -11.18
N LYS A 112 -5.44 -10.12 -11.43
CA LYS A 112 -4.11 -9.59 -11.14
C LYS A 112 -4.24 -8.28 -10.37
N SER A 113 -3.17 -7.87 -9.71
CA SER A 113 -3.16 -6.61 -8.98
C SER A 113 -1.86 -5.84 -9.18
N ALA A 114 -1.95 -4.54 -9.00
CA ALA A 114 -0.83 -3.64 -8.87
C ALA A 114 -1.03 -2.78 -7.62
N THR A 115 0.05 -2.50 -6.91
CA THR A 115 0.05 -1.66 -5.72
C THR A 115 0.74 -0.35 -6.03
N ILE A 116 0.02 0.75 -5.86
CA ILE A 116 0.50 2.12 -6.08
C ILE A 116 0.89 2.70 -4.72
N PHE A 117 2.14 3.14 -4.61
CA PHE A 117 2.70 3.77 -3.43
C PHE A 117 2.82 5.28 -3.66
N LEU A 118 2.26 6.05 -2.73
CA LEU A 118 2.23 7.51 -2.79
C LEU A 118 2.86 8.10 -1.52
N SER A 119 3.07 9.41 -1.51
CA SER A 119 3.49 10.12 -0.30
C SER A 119 2.47 9.98 0.84
N ASP A 120 2.82 10.41 2.06
CA ASP A 120 1.98 10.31 3.25
C ASP A 120 1.56 8.87 3.62
N ASN A 121 2.38 7.87 3.27
CA ASN A 121 2.08 6.45 3.47
C ASN A 121 0.76 5.99 2.83
N LEU A 122 0.32 6.69 1.79
CA LEU A 122 -0.87 6.30 1.04
C LEU A 122 -0.54 5.13 0.10
N ILE A 123 -1.37 4.10 0.16
CA ILE A 123 -1.22 2.89 -0.65
C ILE A 123 -2.57 2.56 -1.28
N LYS A 124 -2.56 2.29 -2.58
CA LYS A 124 -3.74 1.86 -3.32
C LYS A 124 -3.47 0.57 -4.08
N THR A 125 -4.28 -0.44 -3.85
CA THR A 125 -4.29 -1.65 -4.69
C THR A 125 -5.28 -1.46 -5.84
N VAL A 126 -4.80 -1.68 -7.04
CA VAL A 126 -5.58 -1.70 -8.28
C VAL A 126 -5.72 -3.14 -8.72
N ASN A 127 -6.94 -3.57 -9.01
CA ASN A 127 -7.22 -4.90 -9.49
C ASN A 127 -7.63 -4.86 -10.97
N PHE A 128 -7.26 -5.88 -11.71
CA PHE A 128 -7.78 -6.09 -13.04
C PHE A 128 -7.98 -7.57 -13.30
N SER A 129 -8.97 -7.88 -14.10
CA SER A 129 -9.39 -9.25 -14.37
C SER A 129 -9.78 -9.41 -15.82
N GLY A 130 -9.92 -10.64 -16.25
CA GLY A 130 -10.36 -10.98 -17.61
C GLY A 130 -10.43 -12.48 -17.81
N VAL A 131 -10.64 -12.88 -19.06
CA VAL A 131 -10.66 -14.27 -19.50
C VAL A 131 -9.68 -14.45 -20.64
N GLY A 132 -8.64 -15.22 -20.41
CA GLY A 132 -7.73 -15.62 -21.48
C GLY A 132 -8.36 -16.72 -22.36
N VAL A 133 -8.46 -16.50 -23.64
CA VAL A 133 -9.06 -17.41 -24.60
C VAL A 133 -8.03 -17.96 -25.58
N GLN A 134 -8.06 -19.25 -25.85
CA GLN A 134 -7.25 -19.84 -26.92
C GLN A 134 -7.83 -19.40 -28.27
N GLN A 135 -6.92 -19.10 -29.21
CA GLN A 135 -7.28 -18.89 -30.61
C GLN A 135 -7.38 -20.19 -31.34
#